data_247e6445ca849a504121b8c3ad194424
#
_entry.id   247e6445ca849a504121b8c3ad194424
#
_cell.length_a   1.000
_cell.length_b   1.000
_cell.length_c   1.000
_cell.angle_alpha   90.00
_cell.angle_beta   90.00
_cell.angle_gamma   90.00
#
_symmetry.space_group_name_H-M   'P 1'
#
loop_
_entity.id
_entity.type
_entity.pdbx_description
1 polymer ?
#
loop_
_entity_poly.entity_id
_entity_poly.type
_entity_poly.pdbx_seq_one_letter_code
_entity_poly.pdbx_strand_id
1 'polypeptide(L)'
;MLVLGLMSGTSADGIDVALARVSGASPHLDAKLLGHTSSKFPPALRKEILRVAEQHPIAAGELSQLNFRLGEVFAEAALAACRKFHVSPKRVALIGSHGQTIFHQGKPAPYLGHATASTLQIGEPSVIAARTGITTVGDFRSADIALGGQGAPLVPFADYLLYRHEKLGRVSLNLGGIANITVIPPAAKPEQILAFDTGPANMLIDALVSHFTRGRRRLDKDARLARSGRPIAALLDELMRDPYLKLAPPKSTGREYYGQAYVKKILALGKKHRAKPADLIRAATIFTALSVVDALNRFVLPKTKIHQLIVSGGGAKNPLVVAQLSAALGRIEIIPSSRFGIPGDAKEAFAFALLAYETFHHRPSNLPSATGAHAPAILGKISYAPPR
;
A
#
# COMPACT_ATOMS: atom_id res chain seq x y z
N MET A 1 -15.05 -19.59 1.70
CA MET A 1 -14.09 -19.99 0.66
C MET A 1 -12.66 -19.84 1.17
N LEU A 2 -11.70 -20.65 0.66
CA LEU A 2 -10.26 -20.37 0.81
C LEU A 2 -9.81 -19.56 -0.41
N VAL A 3 -9.16 -18.44 -0.18
CA VAL A 3 -8.73 -17.50 -1.21
C VAL A 3 -7.26 -17.16 -0.99
N LEU A 4 -6.44 -17.18 -2.03
CA LEU A 4 -5.10 -16.64 -2.01
C LEU A 4 -5.11 -15.21 -2.56
N GLY A 5 -4.42 -14.31 -1.88
CA GLY A 5 -4.11 -12.98 -2.40
C GLY A 5 -2.63 -12.87 -2.71
N LEU A 6 -2.29 -12.38 -3.88
CA LEU A 6 -0.93 -12.19 -4.35
C LEU A 6 -0.66 -10.71 -4.59
N MET A 7 0.40 -10.18 -4.01
CA MET A 7 0.78 -8.78 -4.14
C MET A 7 2.27 -8.64 -4.46
N SER A 8 2.58 -7.82 -5.44
CA SER A 8 3.94 -7.32 -5.66
C SER A 8 3.92 -5.80 -5.73
N GLY A 9 4.71 -5.16 -4.87
CA GLY A 9 4.84 -3.72 -4.79
C GLY A 9 5.78 -3.13 -5.85
N THR A 10 5.83 -1.80 -5.92
CA THR A 10 6.66 -1.06 -6.89
C THR A 10 8.17 -1.21 -6.66
N SER A 11 8.61 -1.70 -5.50
CA SER A 11 10.01 -2.04 -5.23
C SER A 11 10.48 -3.30 -5.95
N ALA A 12 9.55 -4.11 -6.47
CA ALA A 12 9.79 -5.38 -7.15
C ALA A 12 10.73 -6.31 -6.37
N ASP A 13 10.57 -6.37 -5.04
CA ASP A 13 11.43 -7.21 -4.19
C ASP A 13 10.97 -8.67 -4.19
N GLY A 14 9.68 -8.92 -4.47
CA GLY A 14 9.08 -10.24 -4.50
C GLY A 14 7.56 -10.22 -4.51
N ILE A 15 6.99 -11.37 -4.23
CA ILE A 15 5.55 -11.62 -4.20
C ILE A 15 5.15 -11.99 -2.78
N ASP A 16 4.29 -11.20 -2.17
CA ASP A 16 3.62 -11.51 -0.91
C ASP A 16 2.36 -12.33 -1.20
N VAL A 17 2.19 -13.40 -0.45
CA VAL A 17 1.06 -14.33 -0.58
C VAL A 17 0.34 -14.47 0.75
N ALA A 18 -0.95 -14.16 0.77
CA ALA A 18 -1.83 -14.35 1.92
C ALA A 18 -2.87 -15.44 1.62
N LEU A 19 -3.02 -16.40 2.53
CA LEU A 19 -4.13 -17.35 2.51
C LEU A 19 -5.22 -16.85 3.45
N ALA A 20 -6.40 -16.63 2.90
CA ALA A 20 -7.57 -16.16 3.62
C ALA A 20 -8.70 -17.19 3.63
N ARG A 21 -9.45 -17.24 4.74
CA ARG A 21 -10.81 -17.80 4.74
C ARG A 21 -11.78 -16.65 4.70
N VAL A 22 -12.67 -16.65 3.70
CA VAL A 22 -13.64 -15.58 3.50
C VAL A 22 -15.03 -16.15 3.33
N SER A 23 -16.01 -15.54 3.99
CA SER A 23 -17.45 -15.89 3.89
C SER A 23 -18.32 -14.66 4.13
N GLY A 24 -19.60 -14.76 3.80
CA GLY A 24 -20.55 -13.66 3.93
C GLY A 24 -20.58 -12.71 2.73
N ALA A 25 -21.06 -11.51 2.96
CA ALA A 25 -21.17 -10.44 1.95
C ALA A 25 -20.89 -9.09 2.61
N SER A 26 -20.27 -8.17 1.84
CA SER A 26 -20.06 -6.80 2.30
C SER A 26 -21.36 -6.13 2.72
N PRO A 27 -21.40 -5.35 3.80
CA PRO A 27 -20.28 -4.98 4.68
C PRO A 27 -20.01 -5.97 5.83
N HIS A 28 -20.75 -7.06 5.95
CA HIS A 28 -20.65 -8.08 7.03
C HIS A 28 -19.86 -9.31 6.57
N LEU A 29 -18.69 -9.06 6.03
CA LEU A 29 -17.78 -10.09 5.55
C LEU A 29 -17.00 -10.68 6.73
N ASP A 30 -17.04 -12.00 6.89
CA ASP A 30 -16.15 -12.72 7.82
C ASP A 30 -14.89 -13.13 7.06
N ALA A 31 -13.77 -12.53 7.44
CA ALA A 31 -12.49 -12.75 6.78
C ALA A 31 -11.37 -12.99 7.79
N LYS A 32 -10.71 -14.15 7.68
CA LYS A 32 -9.61 -14.52 8.56
C LYS A 32 -8.36 -14.85 7.75
N LEU A 33 -7.25 -14.20 8.09
CA LEU A 33 -5.93 -14.57 7.59
C LEU A 33 -5.51 -15.90 8.22
N LEU A 34 -5.18 -16.88 7.40
CA LEU A 34 -4.73 -18.22 7.83
C LEU A 34 -3.21 -18.40 7.72
N GLY A 35 -2.58 -17.65 6.83
CA GLY A 35 -1.14 -17.69 6.64
C GLY A 35 -0.65 -16.60 5.70
N HIS A 36 0.61 -16.23 5.84
CA HIS A 36 1.31 -15.28 5.00
C HIS A 36 2.73 -15.76 4.71
N THR A 37 3.20 -15.51 3.50
CA THR A 37 4.58 -15.79 3.09
C THR A 37 5.00 -14.85 1.97
N SER A 38 6.31 -14.70 1.77
CA SER A 38 6.88 -13.91 0.68
C SER A 38 7.86 -14.77 -0.13
N SER A 39 7.88 -14.56 -1.43
CA SER A 39 8.83 -15.17 -2.37
C SER A 39 9.59 -14.06 -3.11
N LYS A 40 10.91 -14.13 -3.14
CA LYS A 40 11.71 -13.14 -3.86
C LYS A 40 11.66 -13.39 -5.38
N PHE A 41 11.71 -12.33 -6.17
CA PHE A 41 11.93 -12.48 -7.61
C PHE A 41 13.36 -12.98 -7.90
N PRO A 42 13.53 -13.81 -8.95
CA PRO A 42 14.86 -14.07 -9.52
C PRO A 42 15.55 -12.75 -9.89
N PRO A 43 16.87 -12.59 -9.61
CA PRO A 43 17.55 -11.31 -9.81
C PRO A 43 17.45 -10.74 -11.23
N ALA A 44 17.55 -11.59 -12.25
CA ALA A 44 17.44 -11.19 -13.66
C ALA A 44 16.02 -10.66 -13.96
N LEU A 45 14.98 -11.36 -13.49
CA LEU A 45 13.58 -10.94 -13.66
C LEU A 45 13.31 -9.61 -12.95
N ARG A 46 13.81 -9.46 -11.70
CA ARG A 46 13.70 -8.21 -10.95
C ARG A 46 14.33 -7.03 -11.68
N LYS A 47 15.53 -7.24 -12.26
CA LYS A 47 16.22 -6.20 -13.04
C LYS A 47 15.37 -5.76 -14.24
N GLU A 48 14.75 -6.71 -14.94
CA GLU A 48 13.91 -6.43 -16.10
C GLU A 48 12.61 -5.70 -15.72
N ILE A 49 11.94 -6.13 -14.65
CA ILE A 49 10.76 -5.42 -14.09
C ILE A 49 11.10 -3.96 -13.80
N LEU A 50 12.19 -3.70 -13.11
CA LEU A 50 12.60 -2.34 -12.76
C LEU A 50 12.95 -1.51 -13.99
N ARG A 51 13.64 -2.08 -14.98
CA ARG A 51 13.96 -1.43 -16.25
C ARG A 51 12.68 -0.93 -16.95
N VAL A 52 11.65 -1.78 -17.03
CA VAL A 52 10.38 -1.44 -17.67
C VAL A 52 9.58 -0.44 -16.82
N ALA A 53 9.54 -0.60 -15.51
CA ALA A 53 8.85 0.31 -14.61
C ALA A 53 9.50 1.72 -14.58
N GLU A 54 10.79 1.83 -14.86
CA GLU A 54 11.52 3.10 -15.04
C GLU A 54 11.32 3.71 -16.45
N GLN A 55 10.41 3.14 -17.23
CA GLN A 55 10.03 3.62 -18.57
C GLN A 55 11.14 3.52 -19.61
N HIS A 56 12.08 2.59 -19.46
CA HIS A 56 13.00 2.26 -20.53
C HIS A 56 12.25 1.59 -21.70
N PRO A 57 12.63 1.87 -22.96
CA PRO A 57 11.98 1.28 -24.13
C PRO A 57 11.96 -0.25 -24.09
N ILE A 58 10.84 -0.84 -24.47
CA ILE A 58 10.64 -2.27 -24.57
C ILE A 58 9.80 -2.59 -25.82
N ALA A 59 10.17 -3.64 -26.58
CA ALA A 59 9.36 -4.10 -27.70
C ALA A 59 8.09 -4.80 -27.19
N ALA A 60 7.01 -4.72 -27.95
CA ALA A 60 5.72 -5.34 -27.58
C ALA A 60 5.85 -6.83 -27.33
N GLY A 61 6.67 -7.55 -28.13
CA GLY A 61 6.94 -8.98 -27.94
C GLY A 61 7.63 -9.28 -26.62
N GLU A 62 8.63 -8.48 -26.22
CA GLU A 62 9.34 -8.64 -24.94
C GLU A 62 8.40 -8.36 -23.75
N LEU A 63 7.56 -7.31 -23.86
CA LEU A 63 6.57 -7.00 -22.82
C LEU A 63 5.57 -8.16 -22.66
N SER A 64 5.11 -8.74 -23.76
CA SER A 64 4.22 -9.91 -23.74
C SER A 64 4.90 -11.12 -23.06
N GLN A 65 6.15 -11.42 -23.40
CA GLN A 65 6.91 -12.50 -22.77
C GLN A 65 7.12 -12.26 -21.28
N LEU A 66 7.44 -11.00 -20.87
CA LEU A 66 7.60 -10.64 -19.48
C LEU A 66 6.29 -10.82 -18.70
N ASN A 67 5.13 -10.44 -19.28
CA ASN A 67 3.81 -10.64 -18.69
C ASN A 67 3.54 -12.14 -18.41
N PHE A 68 3.80 -13.01 -19.38
CA PHE A 68 3.61 -14.46 -19.25
C PHE A 68 4.60 -15.06 -18.24
N ARG A 69 5.89 -14.68 -18.31
CA ARG A 69 6.90 -15.17 -17.36
C ARG A 69 6.59 -14.77 -15.92
N LEU A 70 6.10 -13.55 -15.70
CA LEU A 70 5.62 -13.13 -14.41
C LEU A 70 4.41 -13.96 -13.95
N GLY A 71 3.46 -14.25 -14.83
CA GLY A 71 2.35 -15.14 -14.51
C GLY A 71 2.81 -16.50 -13.99
N GLU A 72 3.86 -17.09 -14.59
CA GLU A 72 4.46 -18.35 -14.11
C GLU A 72 5.06 -18.19 -12.71
N VAL A 73 5.81 -17.12 -12.45
CA VAL A 73 6.44 -16.88 -11.13
C VAL A 73 5.38 -16.61 -10.05
N PHE A 74 4.29 -15.92 -10.39
CA PHE A 74 3.15 -15.76 -9.48
C PHE A 74 2.47 -17.11 -9.18
N ALA A 75 2.31 -17.97 -10.18
CA ALA A 75 1.78 -19.32 -9.97
C ALA A 75 2.70 -20.18 -9.09
N GLU A 76 4.02 -20.14 -9.33
CA GLU A 76 5.02 -20.80 -8.48
C GLU A 76 4.92 -20.35 -7.02
N ALA A 77 4.77 -19.02 -6.77
CA ALA A 77 4.61 -18.43 -5.46
C ALA A 77 3.31 -18.91 -4.78
N ALA A 78 2.19 -18.96 -5.51
CA ALA A 78 0.91 -19.46 -5.01
C ALA A 78 1.00 -20.94 -4.61
N LEU A 79 1.57 -21.79 -5.46
CA LEU A 79 1.76 -23.22 -5.15
C LEU A 79 2.74 -23.44 -3.99
N ALA A 80 3.81 -22.64 -3.91
CA ALA A 80 4.74 -22.69 -2.77
C ALA A 80 4.04 -22.30 -1.46
N ALA A 81 3.16 -21.30 -1.47
CA ALA A 81 2.35 -20.92 -0.32
C ALA A 81 1.39 -22.06 0.08
N CYS A 82 0.73 -22.71 -0.87
CA CYS A 82 -0.11 -23.88 -0.60
C CYS A 82 0.67 -24.98 0.11
N ARG A 83 1.88 -25.31 -0.36
CA ARG A 83 2.75 -26.30 0.32
C ARG A 83 3.12 -25.85 1.73
N LYS A 84 3.55 -24.59 1.89
CA LYS A 84 3.96 -24.03 3.20
C LYS A 84 2.83 -24.04 4.23
N PHE A 85 1.60 -23.82 3.78
CA PHE A 85 0.43 -23.78 4.66
C PHE A 85 -0.27 -25.14 4.79
N HIS A 86 0.29 -26.20 4.18
CA HIS A 86 -0.29 -27.55 4.16
C HIS A 86 -1.73 -27.58 3.63
N VAL A 87 -2.01 -26.78 2.61
CA VAL A 87 -3.31 -26.70 1.94
C VAL A 87 -3.18 -27.21 0.51
N SER A 88 -4.00 -28.19 0.14
CA SER A 88 -4.05 -28.65 -1.24
C SER A 88 -4.57 -27.52 -2.14
N PRO A 89 -3.94 -27.26 -3.32
CA PRO A 89 -4.44 -26.29 -4.31
C PRO A 89 -5.91 -26.52 -4.67
N LYS A 90 -6.36 -27.79 -4.69
CA LYS A 90 -7.76 -28.15 -4.98
C LYS A 90 -8.77 -27.61 -3.97
N ARG A 91 -8.34 -27.26 -2.76
CA ARG A 91 -9.18 -26.64 -1.70
C ARG A 91 -9.22 -25.13 -1.79
N VAL A 92 -8.30 -24.50 -2.53
CA VAL A 92 -8.31 -23.06 -2.79
C VAL A 92 -9.28 -22.79 -3.94
N ALA A 93 -10.28 -21.97 -3.66
CA ALA A 93 -11.33 -21.69 -4.64
C ALA A 93 -10.94 -20.57 -5.60
N LEU A 94 -10.07 -19.64 -5.15
CA LEU A 94 -9.80 -18.41 -5.89
C LEU A 94 -8.41 -17.87 -5.58
N ILE A 95 -7.78 -17.24 -6.58
CA ILE A 95 -6.59 -16.40 -6.44
C ILE A 95 -6.97 -14.98 -6.82
N GLY A 96 -6.59 -13.99 -5.99
CA GLY A 96 -6.58 -12.58 -6.36
C GLY A 96 -5.15 -12.12 -6.59
N SER A 97 -4.78 -11.81 -7.83
CA SER A 97 -3.45 -11.35 -8.19
C SER A 97 -3.43 -9.87 -8.55
N HIS A 98 -2.74 -9.06 -7.73
CA HIS A 98 -2.48 -7.67 -8.11
C HIS A 98 -1.64 -7.57 -9.38
N GLY A 99 -0.78 -8.56 -9.63
CA GLY A 99 0.28 -8.45 -10.63
C GLY A 99 1.40 -7.50 -10.19
N GLN A 100 2.26 -7.14 -11.13
CA GLN A 100 3.35 -6.19 -10.96
C GLN A 100 3.06 -4.91 -11.74
N THR A 101 2.93 -3.80 -11.05
CA THR A 101 2.75 -2.49 -11.70
C THR A 101 4.03 -2.09 -12.45
N ILE A 102 3.91 -1.87 -13.73
CA ILE A 102 4.97 -1.29 -14.59
C ILE A 102 4.62 0.10 -15.09
N PHE A 103 3.33 0.46 -15.09
CA PHE A 103 2.87 1.81 -15.39
C PHE A 103 1.60 2.14 -14.62
N HIS A 104 1.50 3.37 -14.12
CA HIS A 104 0.28 3.86 -13.48
C HIS A 104 0.17 5.38 -13.63
N GLN A 105 -0.88 5.80 -14.30
CA GLN A 105 -1.24 7.20 -14.52
C GLN A 105 -2.72 7.38 -14.22
N GLY A 106 -3.05 7.54 -12.92
CA GLY A 106 -4.44 7.71 -12.48
C GLY A 106 -5.05 9.07 -12.86
N LYS A 107 -4.23 10.10 -13.11
CA LYS A 107 -4.72 11.38 -13.60
C LYS A 107 -4.62 11.41 -15.13
N PRO A 108 -5.69 11.84 -15.83
CA PRO A 108 -5.65 11.97 -17.28
C PRO A 108 -4.53 12.90 -17.77
N ALA A 109 -3.82 12.48 -18.82
CA ALA A 109 -2.85 13.30 -19.54
C ALA A 109 -3.12 13.24 -21.05
N PRO A 110 -2.68 14.24 -21.83
CA PRO A 110 -2.89 14.24 -23.27
C PRO A 110 -2.24 13.03 -23.97
N TYR A 111 -3.04 12.27 -24.73
CA TYR A 111 -2.58 11.16 -25.56
C TYR A 111 -3.45 11.07 -26.82
N LEU A 112 -2.84 11.16 -28.00
CA LEU A 112 -3.52 11.12 -29.31
C LEU A 112 -4.75 12.07 -29.37
N GLY A 113 -4.62 13.28 -28.83
CA GLY A 113 -5.69 14.29 -28.84
C GLY A 113 -6.73 14.14 -27.73
N HIS A 114 -6.63 13.12 -26.87
CA HIS A 114 -7.57 12.86 -25.77
C HIS A 114 -6.88 12.91 -24.40
N ALA A 115 -7.64 13.32 -23.37
CA ALA A 115 -7.19 13.20 -21.98
C ALA A 115 -7.39 11.75 -21.51
N THR A 116 -6.31 11.01 -21.35
CA THR A 116 -6.33 9.56 -21.05
C THR A 116 -5.65 9.26 -19.73
N ALA A 117 -6.33 8.55 -18.85
CA ALA A 117 -5.74 7.88 -17.69
C ALA A 117 -5.52 6.40 -18.03
N SER A 118 -4.46 5.80 -17.50
CA SER A 118 -4.17 4.40 -17.78
C SER A 118 -3.34 3.75 -16.69
N THR A 119 -3.37 2.42 -16.66
CA THR A 119 -2.56 1.63 -15.73
C THR A 119 -2.22 0.28 -16.37
N LEU A 120 -1.07 -0.26 -16.01
CA LEU A 120 -0.67 -1.59 -16.48
C LEU A 120 0.02 -2.36 -15.35
N GLN A 121 -0.66 -3.41 -14.90
CA GLN A 121 -0.14 -4.44 -14.04
C GLN A 121 0.04 -5.69 -14.88
N ILE A 122 1.23 -6.26 -14.87
CA ILE A 122 1.58 -7.48 -15.62
C ILE A 122 1.76 -8.67 -14.67
N GLY A 123 1.71 -9.87 -15.22
CA GLY A 123 1.64 -11.15 -14.52
C GLY A 123 0.32 -11.84 -14.87
N GLU A 124 0.26 -12.38 -16.09
CA GLU A 124 -0.93 -12.85 -16.79
C GLU A 124 -1.81 -13.79 -15.96
N PRO A 125 -3.05 -13.37 -15.59
CA PRO A 125 -3.93 -14.17 -14.73
C PRO A 125 -4.31 -15.52 -15.34
N SER A 126 -4.41 -15.64 -16.67
CA SER A 126 -4.72 -16.88 -17.35
C SER A 126 -3.59 -17.91 -17.23
N VAL A 127 -2.33 -17.44 -17.20
CA VAL A 127 -1.17 -18.30 -16.92
C VAL A 127 -1.21 -18.79 -15.48
N ILE A 128 -1.52 -17.90 -14.51
CA ILE A 128 -1.67 -18.27 -13.10
C ILE A 128 -2.76 -19.34 -12.97
N ALA A 129 -3.93 -19.13 -13.56
CA ALA A 129 -5.06 -20.06 -13.50
C ALA A 129 -4.70 -21.43 -14.13
N ALA A 130 -4.08 -21.42 -15.29
CA ALA A 130 -3.67 -22.66 -16.00
C ALA A 130 -2.63 -23.46 -15.21
N ARG A 131 -1.61 -22.79 -14.64
CA ARG A 131 -0.52 -23.45 -13.92
C ARG A 131 -0.92 -23.94 -12.52
N THR A 132 -1.86 -23.25 -11.85
CA THR A 132 -2.30 -23.62 -10.51
C THR A 132 -3.53 -24.53 -10.49
N GLY A 133 -4.32 -24.53 -11.54
CA GLY A 133 -5.66 -25.12 -11.57
C GLY A 133 -6.67 -24.38 -10.69
N ILE A 134 -6.41 -23.09 -10.37
CA ILE A 134 -7.25 -22.26 -9.52
C ILE A 134 -7.71 -21.04 -10.30
N THR A 135 -9.01 -20.77 -10.32
CA THR A 135 -9.57 -19.56 -10.92
C THR A 135 -8.89 -18.31 -10.35
N THR A 136 -8.47 -17.40 -11.22
CA THR A 136 -7.67 -16.23 -10.85
C THR A 136 -8.37 -14.94 -11.26
N VAL A 137 -8.42 -13.97 -10.35
CA VAL A 137 -8.85 -12.60 -10.60
C VAL A 137 -7.62 -11.70 -10.67
N GLY A 138 -7.51 -10.90 -11.70
CA GLY A 138 -6.45 -9.90 -11.88
C GLY A 138 -6.99 -8.60 -12.45
N ASP A 139 -6.11 -7.64 -12.75
CA ASP A 139 -6.48 -6.34 -13.34
C ASP A 139 -7.50 -5.54 -12.50
N PHE A 140 -7.24 -5.36 -11.22
CA PHE A 140 -8.17 -4.71 -10.29
C PHE A 140 -8.31 -3.19 -10.47
N ARG A 141 -7.43 -2.52 -11.23
CA ARG A 141 -7.39 -1.06 -11.29
C ARG A 141 -8.13 -0.47 -12.47
N SER A 142 -8.23 -1.20 -13.58
CA SER A 142 -8.75 -0.70 -14.85
C SER A 142 -10.21 -0.28 -14.78
N ALA A 143 -11.06 -1.05 -14.07
CA ALA A 143 -12.49 -0.72 -13.95
C ALA A 143 -12.73 0.60 -13.20
N ASP A 144 -11.97 0.87 -12.14
CA ASP A 144 -12.06 2.12 -11.40
C ASP A 144 -11.59 3.32 -12.25
N ILE A 145 -10.48 3.16 -13.01
CA ILE A 145 -9.99 4.19 -13.94
C ILE A 145 -11.01 4.48 -15.05
N ALA A 146 -11.65 3.45 -15.60
CA ALA A 146 -12.68 3.59 -16.62
C ALA A 146 -13.89 4.38 -16.13
N LEU A 147 -14.13 4.38 -14.82
CA LEU A 147 -15.16 5.19 -14.16
C LEU A 147 -14.64 6.56 -13.67
N GLY A 148 -13.54 7.04 -14.21
CA GLY A 148 -12.94 8.34 -13.87
C GLY A 148 -12.17 8.37 -12.56
N GLY A 149 -12.02 7.22 -11.88
CA GLY A 149 -11.19 7.08 -10.69
C GLY A 149 -9.71 7.02 -11.02
N GLN A 150 -8.89 7.06 -9.98
CA GLN A 150 -7.44 6.97 -10.13
C GLN A 150 -6.89 5.53 -10.09
N GLY A 151 -7.76 4.50 -9.92
CA GLY A 151 -7.32 3.11 -9.81
C GLY A 151 -6.53 2.80 -8.53
N ALA A 152 -6.43 3.78 -7.63
CA ALA A 152 -5.75 3.71 -6.34
C ALA A 152 -6.29 4.82 -5.41
N PRO A 153 -6.27 4.61 -4.09
CA PRO A 153 -5.90 3.39 -3.37
C PRO A 153 -7.03 2.33 -3.35
N LEU A 154 -6.71 1.05 -3.41
CA LEU A 154 -7.69 -0.06 -3.31
C LEU A 154 -7.75 -0.72 -1.92
N VAL A 155 -6.65 -0.68 -1.17
CA VAL A 155 -6.56 -1.22 0.20
C VAL A 155 -7.59 -0.62 1.17
N PRO A 156 -8.05 0.66 1.04
CA PRO A 156 -9.07 1.23 1.89
C PRO A 156 -10.40 0.45 1.94
N PHE A 157 -10.76 -0.26 0.88
CA PHE A 157 -11.92 -1.15 0.90
C PHE A 157 -11.74 -2.31 1.88
N ALA A 158 -10.56 -2.94 1.87
CA ALA A 158 -10.24 -3.98 2.85
C ALA A 158 -10.15 -3.41 4.27
N ASP A 159 -9.57 -2.22 4.45
CA ASP A 159 -9.56 -1.53 5.74
C ASP A 159 -10.97 -1.29 6.27
N TYR A 160 -11.88 -0.84 5.42
CA TYR A 160 -13.29 -0.66 5.75
C TYR A 160 -13.92 -1.96 6.26
N LEU A 161 -13.76 -3.05 5.53
CA LEU A 161 -14.33 -4.35 5.91
C LEU A 161 -13.76 -4.88 7.23
N LEU A 162 -12.45 -4.70 7.45
CA LEU A 162 -11.74 -5.24 8.59
C LEU A 162 -11.91 -4.43 9.87
N TYR A 163 -12.00 -3.12 9.73
CA TYR A 163 -11.91 -2.19 10.86
C TYR A 163 -13.21 -1.43 11.12
N ARG A 164 -14.26 -1.62 10.30
CA ARG A 164 -15.57 -1.05 10.58
C ARG A 164 -16.07 -1.48 11.97
N HIS A 165 -16.67 -0.54 12.69
CA HIS A 165 -17.23 -0.80 14.02
C HIS A 165 -18.44 0.12 14.27
N GLU A 166 -19.49 -0.40 14.91
CA GLU A 166 -20.73 0.34 15.12
C GLU A 166 -20.57 1.61 15.97
N LYS A 167 -19.70 1.57 16.99
CA LYS A 167 -19.54 2.65 17.98
C LYS A 167 -18.20 3.38 17.91
N LEU A 168 -17.18 2.77 17.32
CA LEU A 168 -15.81 3.30 17.34
C LEU A 168 -15.44 3.85 15.98
N GLY A 169 -15.06 5.12 15.92
CA GLY A 169 -14.36 5.68 14.76
C GLY A 169 -12.90 5.22 14.79
N ARG A 170 -12.41 4.76 13.66
CA ARG A 170 -11.06 4.20 13.48
C ARG A 170 -10.35 4.86 12.33
N VAL A 171 -9.03 4.96 12.45
CA VAL A 171 -8.15 5.31 11.34
C VAL A 171 -7.17 4.18 11.15
N SER A 172 -7.12 3.61 9.95
CA SER A 172 -6.04 2.72 9.55
C SER A 172 -4.89 3.58 9.01
N LEU A 173 -3.72 3.49 9.63
CA LEU A 173 -2.49 4.16 9.21
C LEU A 173 -1.51 3.12 8.69
N ASN A 174 -1.11 3.26 7.42
CA ASN A 174 -0.02 2.49 6.84
C ASN A 174 1.25 3.34 6.77
N LEU A 175 2.30 2.90 7.44
CA LEU A 175 3.62 3.52 7.45
C LEU A 175 4.57 2.75 6.52
N GLY A 176 4.35 2.90 5.21
CA GLY A 176 5.22 2.39 4.15
C GLY A 176 6.36 3.36 3.82
N GLY A 177 6.70 3.51 2.54
CA GLY A 177 7.56 4.60 2.07
C GLY A 177 6.92 5.97 2.26
N ILE A 178 5.62 6.03 1.96
CA ILE A 178 4.69 7.14 2.24
C ILE A 178 3.75 6.70 3.36
N ALA A 179 3.32 7.63 4.20
CA ALA A 179 2.28 7.42 5.19
C ALA A 179 0.91 7.71 4.56
N ASN A 180 -0.01 6.76 4.65
CA ASN A 180 -1.38 6.93 4.19
C ASN A 180 -2.40 6.49 5.23
N ILE A 181 -3.57 7.11 5.19
CA ILE A 181 -4.64 6.80 6.14
C ILE A 181 -5.93 6.42 5.42
N THR A 182 -6.69 5.53 6.08
CA THR A 182 -8.09 5.26 5.79
C THR A 182 -8.91 5.61 7.01
N VAL A 183 -9.81 6.57 6.88
CA VAL A 183 -10.69 7.06 7.96
C VAL A 183 -12.01 6.32 7.88
N ILE A 184 -12.39 5.67 8.98
CA ILE A 184 -13.58 4.83 9.09
C ILE A 184 -14.42 5.35 10.26
N PRO A 185 -15.42 6.22 10.01
CA PRO A 185 -16.33 6.71 11.05
C PRO A 185 -17.08 5.58 11.77
N PRO A 186 -17.68 5.82 12.95
CA PRO A 186 -18.59 4.85 13.58
C PRO A 186 -19.74 4.49 12.62
N ALA A 187 -20.11 3.21 12.54
CA ALA A 187 -21.16 2.68 11.67
C ALA A 187 -21.05 3.11 10.19
N ALA A 188 -19.81 3.36 9.72
CA ALA A 188 -19.56 3.91 8.39
C ALA A 188 -20.20 3.10 7.26
N LYS A 189 -20.71 3.81 6.25
CA LYS A 189 -21.03 3.29 4.93
C LYS A 189 -19.82 3.52 3.98
N PRO A 190 -19.72 2.79 2.86
CA PRO A 190 -18.60 2.93 1.92
C PRO A 190 -18.34 4.37 1.45
N GLU A 191 -19.40 5.15 1.25
CA GLU A 191 -19.33 6.53 0.76
C GLU A 191 -18.73 7.52 1.78
N GLN A 192 -18.69 7.12 3.05
CA GLN A 192 -18.14 7.94 4.15
C GLN A 192 -16.67 7.68 4.42
N ILE A 193 -16.07 6.70 3.73
CA ILE A 193 -14.66 6.37 3.89
C ILE A 193 -13.82 7.42 3.18
N LEU A 194 -12.86 8.00 3.92
CA LEU A 194 -11.89 8.93 3.37
C LEU A 194 -10.50 8.28 3.40
N ALA A 195 -9.77 8.32 2.29
CA ALA A 195 -8.41 7.81 2.25
C ALA A 195 -7.49 8.77 1.50
N PHE A 196 -6.30 9.01 2.02
CA PHE A 196 -5.30 9.88 1.40
C PHE A 196 -3.92 9.72 2.04
N ASP A 197 -2.89 10.22 1.32
CA ASP A 197 -1.52 10.22 1.81
C ASP A 197 -1.28 11.45 2.71
N THR A 198 -0.73 11.21 3.89
CA THR A 198 -0.48 12.27 4.87
C THR A 198 0.87 12.97 4.68
N GLY A 199 1.85 12.25 4.13
CA GLY A 199 3.20 12.74 3.93
C GLY A 199 4.22 11.60 3.84
N PRO A 200 5.53 11.91 3.94
CA PRO A 200 6.57 10.91 3.85
C PRO A 200 6.62 10.04 5.11
N ALA A 201 7.07 8.80 4.93
CA ALA A 201 7.39 7.90 6.04
C ALA A 201 8.81 7.32 5.86
N ASN A 202 8.96 6.00 5.76
CA ASN A 202 10.28 5.37 5.72
C ASN A 202 11.13 5.85 4.53
N MET A 203 10.53 6.31 3.44
CA MET A 203 11.26 6.73 2.24
C MET A 203 12.34 7.77 2.53
N LEU A 204 12.02 8.82 3.30
CA LEU A 204 13.01 9.84 3.67
C LEU A 204 13.99 9.33 4.71
N ILE A 205 13.52 8.56 5.70
CA ILE A 205 14.35 7.99 6.76
C ILE A 205 15.41 7.08 6.14
N ASP A 206 14.99 6.14 5.29
CA ASP A 206 15.86 5.15 4.64
C ASP A 206 16.85 5.80 3.67
N ALA A 207 16.43 6.84 2.94
CA ALA A 207 17.29 7.59 2.05
C ALA A 207 18.40 8.33 2.83
N LEU A 208 18.07 8.97 3.95
CA LEU A 208 19.08 9.62 4.82
C LEU A 208 20.01 8.61 5.48
N VAL A 209 19.49 7.46 5.95
CA VAL A 209 20.30 6.37 6.50
C VAL A 209 21.27 5.84 5.47
N SER A 210 20.79 5.55 4.26
CA SER A 210 21.65 5.09 3.15
C SER A 210 22.72 6.13 2.80
N HIS A 211 22.35 7.40 2.70
CA HIS A 211 23.27 8.51 2.41
C HIS A 211 24.40 8.60 3.44
N PHE A 212 24.07 8.68 4.73
CA PHE A 212 25.07 8.85 5.79
C PHE A 212 25.88 7.60 6.10
N THR A 213 25.35 6.42 5.76
CA THR A 213 26.09 5.16 5.91
C THR A 213 26.80 4.71 4.62
N ARG A 214 26.76 5.55 3.54
CA ARG A 214 27.34 5.22 2.22
C ARG A 214 26.81 3.88 1.70
N GLY A 215 25.49 3.65 1.83
CA GLY A 215 24.80 2.44 1.36
C GLY A 215 24.99 1.20 2.26
N ARG A 216 25.79 1.27 3.34
CA ARG A 216 26.00 0.13 4.25
C ARG A 216 24.75 -0.27 5.04
N ARG A 217 23.84 0.67 5.26
CA ARG A 217 22.54 0.42 5.89
C ARG A 217 21.42 0.98 4.99
N ARG A 218 20.30 0.27 4.92
CA ARG A 218 19.13 0.67 4.11
C ARG A 218 17.97 1.17 4.95
N LEU A 219 17.99 0.95 6.26
CA LEU A 219 16.94 1.36 7.21
C LEU A 219 17.55 1.65 8.59
N ASP A 220 16.80 2.41 9.41
CA ASP A 220 17.14 2.67 10.83
C ASP A 220 16.45 1.65 11.73
N LYS A 221 17.09 0.49 11.93
CA LYS A 221 16.53 -0.57 12.77
C LYS A 221 16.29 -0.05 14.21
N ASP A 222 15.08 -0.21 14.73
CA ASP A 222 14.65 0.17 16.08
C ASP A 222 14.87 1.67 16.40
N ALA A 223 14.89 2.53 15.35
CA ALA A 223 15.20 3.97 15.45
C ALA A 223 16.54 4.28 16.14
N ARG A 224 17.54 3.41 16.04
CA ARG A 224 18.81 3.56 16.78
C ARG A 224 19.57 4.82 16.40
N LEU A 225 19.63 5.14 15.10
CA LEU A 225 20.30 6.35 14.60
C LEU A 225 19.48 7.60 14.96
N ALA A 226 18.17 7.57 14.74
CA ALA A 226 17.28 8.68 15.10
C ALA A 226 17.33 8.99 16.60
N ARG A 227 17.37 7.97 17.45
CA ARG A 227 17.42 8.14 18.92
C ARG A 227 18.74 8.73 19.42
N SER A 228 19.84 8.59 18.72
CA SER A 228 21.12 9.22 19.04
C SER A 228 21.21 10.68 18.61
N GLY A 229 20.31 11.16 17.76
CA GLY A 229 20.25 12.55 17.34
C GLY A 229 19.47 13.43 18.31
N ARG A 230 19.59 14.76 18.13
CA ARG A 230 18.82 15.78 18.88
C ARG A 230 17.65 16.28 18.04
N PRO A 231 16.49 16.57 18.62
CA PRO A 231 15.42 17.28 17.93
C PRO A 231 15.84 18.74 17.71
N ILE A 232 15.66 19.25 16.49
CA ILE A 232 15.93 20.64 16.13
C ILE A 232 14.59 21.27 15.75
N ALA A 233 13.99 22.04 16.66
CA ALA A 233 12.66 22.61 16.48
C ALA A 233 12.57 23.44 15.20
N ALA A 234 13.51 24.37 14.95
CA ALA A 234 13.50 25.20 13.76
C ALA A 234 13.57 24.41 12.45
N LEU A 235 14.28 23.26 12.42
CA LEU A 235 14.31 22.35 11.26
C LEU A 235 12.95 21.67 11.07
N LEU A 236 12.31 21.21 12.14
CA LEU A 236 10.98 20.60 12.10
C LEU A 236 9.93 21.62 11.63
N ASP A 237 9.99 22.85 12.10
CA ASP A 237 9.10 23.93 11.66
C ASP A 237 9.22 24.19 10.16
N GLU A 238 10.44 24.17 9.61
CA GLU A 238 10.65 24.34 8.18
C GLU A 238 10.08 23.14 7.37
N LEU A 239 10.23 21.91 7.88
CA LEU A 239 9.65 20.71 7.25
C LEU A 239 8.12 20.74 7.31
N MET A 240 7.52 21.18 8.43
CA MET A 240 6.07 21.28 8.60
C MET A 240 5.42 22.41 7.78
N ARG A 241 6.20 23.31 7.20
CA ARG A 241 5.72 24.30 6.20
C ARG A 241 5.57 23.73 4.81
N ASP A 242 5.80 22.44 4.60
CA ASP A 242 5.69 21.79 3.31
C ASP A 242 4.30 22.03 2.70
N PRO A 243 4.22 22.56 1.44
CA PRO A 243 2.95 22.86 0.79
C PRO A 243 2.02 21.64 0.64
N TYR A 244 2.59 20.44 0.43
CA TYR A 244 1.81 19.22 0.28
C TYR A 244 0.91 18.95 1.51
N LEU A 245 1.40 19.24 2.72
CA LEU A 245 0.63 18.99 3.95
C LEU A 245 -0.66 19.81 3.99
N LYS A 246 -0.68 20.99 3.37
CA LYS A 246 -1.83 21.90 3.33
C LYS A 246 -2.90 21.52 2.30
N LEU A 247 -2.58 20.66 1.34
CA LEU A 247 -3.53 20.23 0.32
C LEU A 247 -4.69 19.48 0.98
N ALA A 248 -5.92 19.81 0.55
CA ALA A 248 -7.11 19.08 1.00
C ALA A 248 -7.19 17.68 0.35
N PRO A 249 -7.73 16.67 1.07
CA PRO A 249 -8.06 15.39 0.45
C PRO A 249 -9.20 15.53 -0.61
N PRO A 250 -9.19 14.68 -1.66
CA PRO A 250 -8.27 13.57 -1.91
C PRO A 250 -6.90 14.03 -2.40
N LYS A 251 -5.83 13.49 -1.82
CA LYS A 251 -4.45 13.78 -2.22
C LYS A 251 -3.58 12.56 -2.15
N SER A 252 -2.63 12.44 -3.07
CA SER A 252 -1.63 11.38 -3.10
C SER A 252 -0.24 11.94 -3.39
N THR A 253 0.79 11.23 -3.00
CA THR A 253 2.20 11.61 -3.19
C THR A 253 3.08 10.36 -3.26
N GLY A 254 4.31 10.54 -3.74
CA GLY A 254 5.26 9.44 -3.91
C GLY A 254 6.70 9.91 -4.03
N ARG A 255 7.50 9.09 -4.72
CA ARG A 255 8.93 9.37 -4.98
C ARG A 255 9.15 10.60 -5.84
N GLU A 256 8.19 10.98 -6.66
CA GLU A 256 8.21 12.18 -7.51
C GLU A 256 8.28 13.46 -6.65
N TYR A 257 7.69 13.43 -5.46
CA TYR A 257 7.72 14.58 -4.54
C TYR A 257 8.74 14.39 -3.40
N TYR A 258 8.65 13.28 -2.64
CA TYR A 258 9.51 13.00 -1.49
C TYR A 258 10.76 12.18 -1.84
N GLY A 259 11.22 12.25 -3.10
CA GLY A 259 12.41 11.55 -3.59
C GLY A 259 13.72 12.29 -3.34
N GLN A 260 14.68 12.09 -4.25
CA GLN A 260 16.05 12.61 -4.12
C GLN A 260 16.13 14.14 -3.98
N ALA A 261 15.26 14.88 -4.68
CA ALA A 261 15.22 16.34 -4.57
C ALA A 261 14.86 16.77 -3.14
N TYR A 262 13.90 16.08 -2.52
CA TYR A 262 13.51 16.37 -1.13
C TYR A 262 14.59 16.01 -0.12
N VAL A 263 15.30 14.91 -0.34
CA VAL A 263 16.47 14.53 0.47
C VAL A 263 17.55 15.62 0.39
N LYS A 264 17.85 16.14 -0.82
CA LYS A 264 18.78 17.27 -0.97
C LYS A 264 18.32 18.52 -0.22
N LYS A 265 17.01 18.82 -0.22
CA LYS A 265 16.43 19.90 0.59
C LYS A 265 16.69 19.68 2.09
N ILE A 266 16.44 18.47 2.62
CA ILE A 266 16.72 18.15 4.04
C ILE A 266 18.21 18.32 4.37
N LEU A 267 19.11 17.88 3.50
CA LEU A 267 20.56 18.04 3.69
C LEU A 267 20.98 19.52 3.71
N ALA A 268 20.39 20.35 2.84
CA ALA A 268 20.64 21.81 2.83
C ALA A 268 20.14 22.48 4.12
N LEU A 269 18.92 22.14 4.58
CA LEU A 269 18.39 22.58 5.86
C LEU A 269 19.29 22.14 7.03
N GLY A 270 19.82 20.90 6.96
CA GLY A 270 20.78 20.39 7.92
C GLY A 270 22.04 21.23 8.05
N LYS A 271 22.61 21.66 6.92
CA LYS A 271 23.74 22.59 6.92
C LYS A 271 23.39 23.93 7.57
N LYS A 272 22.24 24.52 7.20
CA LYS A 272 21.73 25.77 7.76
C LYS A 272 21.61 25.71 9.29
N HIS A 273 21.09 24.61 9.83
CA HIS A 273 20.89 24.42 11.26
C HIS A 273 22.07 23.71 11.98
N ARG A 274 23.22 23.51 11.30
CA ARG A 274 24.40 22.80 11.85
C ARG A 274 24.04 21.43 12.44
N ALA A 275 23.06 20.74 11.81
CA ALA A 275 22.59 19.45 12.25
C ALA A 275 23.58 18.34 11.92
N LYS A 276 23.77 17.41 12.86
CA LYS A 276 24.54 16.17 12.63
C LYS A 276 23.71 15.14 11.85
N PRO A 277 24.31 14.13 11.21
CA PRO A 277 23.58 13.09 10.51
C PRO A 277 22.43 12.45 11.31
N ALA A 278 22.67 12.13 12.58
CA ALA A 278 21.65 11.55 13.45
C ALA A 278 20.49 12.50 13.74
N ASP A 279 20.74 13.82 13.82
CA ASP A 279 19.72 14.84 14.02
C ASP A 279 18.77 14.91 12.82
N LEU A 280 19.29 14.77 11.58
CA LEU A 280 18.51 14.76 10.36
C LEU A 280 17.64 13.50 10.24
N ILE A 281 18.20 12.32 10.59
CA ILE A 281 17.43 11.07 10.63
C ILE A 281 16.31 11.20 11.67
N ARG A 282 16.60 11.77 12.84
CA ARG A 282 15.59 12.04 13.86
C ARG A 282 14.52 13.01 13.39
N ALA A 283 14.91 14.10 12.74
CA ALA A 283 13.97 15.08 12.19
C ALA A 283 13.03 14.46 11.16
N ALA A 284 13.53 13.63 10.22
CA ALA A 284 12.70 12.90 9.27
C ALA A 284 11.73 11.93 9.97
N THR A 285 12.20 11.24 11.04
CA THR A 285 11.37 10.33 11.83
C THR A 285 10.24 11.06 12.56
N ILE A 286 10.54 12.20 13.17
CA ILE A 286 9.53 13.05 13.85
C ILE A 286 8.59 13.67 12.81
N PHE A 287 9.11 14.14 11.67
CA PHE A 287 8.31 14.70 10.58
C PHE A 287 7.25 13.73 10.07
N THR A 288 7.59 12.44 9.96
CA THR A 288 6.60 11.38 9.63
C THR A 288 5.42 11.38 10.62
N ALA A 289 5.68 11.40 11.92
CA ALA A 289 4.61 11.41 12.91
C ALA A 289 3.82 12.71 12.88
N LEU A 290 4.50 13.86 12.79
CA LEU A 290 3.86 15.18 12.79
C LEU A 290 2.99 15.38 11.53
N SER A 291 3.39 14.89 10.36
CA SER A 291 2.58 14.97 9.14
C SER A 291 1.27 14.19 9.26
N VAL A 292 1.29 13.03 9.93
CA VAL A 292 0.08 12.25 10.25
C VAL A 292 -0.81 13.02 11.23
N VAL A 293 -0.25 13.54 12.30
CA VAL A 293 -0.99 14.30 13.32
C VAL A 293 -1.63 15.56 12.72
N ASP A 294 -0.89 16.32 11.90
CA ASP A 294 -1.40 17.51 11.21
C ASP A 294 -2.56 17.13 10.26
N ALA A 295 -2.43 16.06 9.51
CA ALA A 295 -3.49 15.57 8.62
C ALA A 295 -4.75 15.17 9.40
N LEU A 296 -4.60 14.47 10.53
CA LEU A 296 -5.72 14.12 11.40
C LEU A 296 -6.40 15.37 11.97
N ASN A 297 -5.64 16.31 12.50
CA ASN A 297 -6.16 17.53 13.10
C ASN A 297 -6.88 18.44 12.09
N ARG A 298 -6.37 18.54 10.85
CA ARG A 298 -6.98 19.41 9.82
C ARG A 298 -8.19 18.79 9.15
N PHE A 299 -8.11 17.51 8.81
CA PHE A 299 -9.04 16.93 7.82
C PHE A 299 -9.97 15.87 8.41
N VAL A 300 -9.65 15.31 9.59
CA VAL A 300 -10.36 14.17 10.16
C VAL A 300 -11.09 14.53 11.45
N LEU A 301 -10.37 14.95 12.49
CA LEU A 301 -10.92 15.17 13.82
C LEU A 301 -12.00 16.26 13.91
N PRO A 302 -12.01 17.33 13.06
CA PRO A 302 -13.11 18.27 13.02
C PRO A 302 -14.43 17.68 12.49
N LYS A 303 -14.37 16.57 11.75
CA LYS A 303 -15.52 15.97 11.05
C LYS A 303 -16.06 14.71 11.72
N THR A 304 -15.18 13.96 12.41
CA THR A 304 -15.58 12.69 13.02
C THR A 304 -14.74 12.36 14.24
N LYS A 305 -15.37 11.74 15.22
CA LYS A 305 -14.69 11.28 16.44
C LYS A 305 -13.92 10.00 16.15
N ILE A 306 -12.62 10.04 16.38
CA ILE A 306 -11.73 8.89 16.26
C ILE A 306 -11.36 8.38 17.65
N HIS A 307 -11.46 7.07 17.85
CA HIS A 307 -11.16 6.39 19.09
C HIS A 307 -9.86 5.58 18.99
N GLN A 308 -9.56 5.04 17.78
CA GLN A 308 -8.45 4.14 17.58
C GLN A 308 -7.69 4.47 16.29
N LEU A 309 -6.35 4.46 16.39
CA LEU A 309 -5.42 4.54 15.26
C LEU A 309 -4.76 3.16 15.07
N ILE A 310 -5.11 2.46 14.01
CA ILE A 310 -4.61 1.12 13.71
C ILE A 310 -3.38 1.26 12.82
N VAL A 311 -2.20 0.93 13.36
CA VAL A 311 -0.93 1.13 12.66
C VAL A 311 -0.44 -0.15 11.98
N SER A 312 0.05 -0.02 10.75
CA SER A 312 0.59 -1.10 9.91
C SER A 312 1.80 -0.62 9.09
N GLY A 313 2.39 -1.52 8.31
CA GLY A 313 3.59 -1.23 7.51
C GLY A 313 4.89 -1.27 8.30
N GLY A 314 6.02 -1.17 7.59
CA GLY A 314 7.35 -1.25 8.19
C GLY A 314 7.64 -0.19 9.25
N GLY A 315 7.12 1.03 9.06
CA GLY A 315 7.28 2.15 9.99
C GLY A 315 6.55 1.97 11.32
N ALA A 316 5.54 1.07 11.40
CA ALA A 316 4.90 0.71 12.67
C ALA A 316 5.87 0.01 13.64
N LYS A 317 6.97 -0.54 13.13
CA LYS A 317 8.08 -1.13 13.91
C LYS A 317 9.07 -0.08 14.43
N ASN A 318 8.94 1.20 14.00
CA ASN A 318 9.79 2.29 14.47
C ASN A 318 9.26 2.86 15.80
N PRO A 319 9.94 2.60 16.94
CA PRO A 319 9.42 2.98 18.26
C PRO A 319 9.35 4.49 18.45
N LEU A 320 10.17 5.28 17.74
CA LEU A 320 10.14 6.73 17.84
C LEU A 320 8.92 7.32 17.14
N VAL A 321 8.54 6.80 15.96
CA VAL A 321 7.32 7.22 15.27
C VAL A 321 6.10 6.93 16.13
N VAL A 322 5.99 5.71 16.66
CA VAL A 322 4.85 5.30 17.50
C VAL A 322 4.76 6.14 18.77
N ALA A 323 5.90 6.39 19.44
CA ALA A 323 5.94 7.24 20.64
C ALA A 323 5.50 8.68 20.34
N GLN A 324 5.93 9.28 19.22
CA GLN A 324 5.51 10.63 18.82
C GLN A 324 4.00 10.70 18.50
N LEU A 325 3.47 9.70 17.79
CA LEU A 325 2.02 9.59 17.53
C LEU A 325 1.24 9.48 18.85
N SER A 326 1.69 8.62 19.77
CA SER A 326 1.04 8.42 21.07
C SER A 326 1.05 9.69 21.92
N ALA A 327 2.17 10.39 21.97
CA ALA A 327 2.29 11.64 22.72
C ALA A 327 1.38 12.76 22.17
N ALA A 328 1.29 12.86 20.81
CA ALA A 328 0.52 13.92 20.18
C ALA A 328 -1.00 13.66 20.13
N LEU A 329 -1.42 12.39 20.07
CA LEU A 329 -2.82 12.00 19.90
C LEU A 329 -3.52 11.60 21.21
N GLY A 330 -2.83 11.55 22.32
CA GLY A 330 -3.23 11.37 23.72
C GLY A 330 -4.50 10.57 24.04
N ARG A 331 -5.63 10.95 23.45
CA ARG A 331 -6.95 10.32 23.67
C ARG A 331 -7.30 9.24 22.65
N ILE A 332 -6.47 9.05 21.62
CA ILE A 332 -6.68 8.05 20.56
C ILE A 332 -5.80 6.85 20.88
N GLU A 333 -6.41 5.69 21.05
CA GLU A 333 -5.69 4.44 21.30
C GLU A 333 -4.92 4.01 20.05
N ILE A 334 -3.60 3.81 20.18
CA ILE A 334 -2.76 3.30 19.05
C ILE A 334 -2.67 1.79 19.16
N ILE A 335 -3.13 1.11 18.10
CA ILE A 335 -3.26 -0.35 18.06
C ILE A 335 -2.49 -0.89 16.86
N PRO A 336 -1.61 -1.88 17.01
CA PRO A 336 -1.01 -2.55 15.85
C PRO A 336 -2.06 -3.40 15.11
N SER A 337 -2.00 -3.42 13.77
CA SER A 337 -2.92 -4.20 12.92
C SER A 337 -2.90 -5.70 13.24
N SER A 338 -1.82 -6.21 13.82
CA SER A 338 -1.70 -7.59 14.29
C SER A 338 -2.73 -7.97 15.38
N ARG A 339 -3.26 -7.00 16.15
CA ARG A 339 -4.36 -7.27 17.09
C ARG A 339 -5.66 -7.70 16.41
N PHE A 340 -5.81 -7.36 15.13
CA PHE A 340 -6.91 -7.83 14.29
C PHE A 340 -6.55 -9.10 13.50
N GLY A 341 -5.48 -9.78 13.88
CA GLY A 341 -5.00 -11.00 13.22
C GLY A 341 -4.30 -10.77 11.87
N ILE A 342 -3.98 -9.52 11.54
CA ILE A 342 -3.39 -9.15 10.24
C ILE A 342 -2.05 -8.46 10.46
N PRO A 343 -0.92 -9.18 10.31
CA PRO A 343 0.39 -8.56 10.30
C PRO A 343 0.49 -7.52 9.19
N GLY A 344 1.24 -6.43 9.45
CA GLY A 344 1.37 -5.34 8.49
C GLY A 344 1.89 -5.78 7.13
N ASP A 345 2.79 -6.76 7.11
CA ASP A 345 3.40 -7.31 5.90
C ASP A 345 2.43 -8.19 5.07
N ALA A 346 1.34 -8.69 5.70
CA ALA A 346 0.32 -9.51 5.03
C ALA A 346 -0.84 -8.68 4.46
N LYS A 347 -1.00 -7.44 4.92
CA LYS A 347 -2.22 -6.64 4.73
C LYS A 347 -2.58 -6.43 3.26
N GLU A 348 -1.62 -6.08 2.41
CA GLU A 348 -1.88 -5.82 0.99
C GLU A 348 -2.28 -7.11 0.26
N ALA A 349 -1.52 -8.20 0.44
CA ALA A 349 -1.87 -9.49 -0.17
C ALA A 349 -3.24 -9.99 0.33
N PHE A 350 -3.54 -9.81 1.62
CA PHE A 350 -4.85 -10.14 2.18
C PHE A 350 -5.97 -9.28 1.56
N ALA A 351 -5.73 -7.99 1.32
CA ALA A 351 -6.69 -7.12 0.65
C ALA A 351 -7.05 -7.64 -0.75
N PHE A 352 -6.06 -8.10 -1.55
CA PHE A 352 -6.34 -8.66 -2.87
C PHE A 352 -7.09 -10.00 -2.83
N ALA A 353 -6.98 -10.77 -1.74
CA ALA A 353 -7.86 -11.93 -1.53
C ALA A 353 -9.33 -11.49 -1.34
N LEU A 354 -9.57 -10.41 -0.57
CA LEU A 354 -10.91 -9.87 -0.35
C LEU A 354 -11.51 -9.26 -1.63
N LEU A 355 -10.72 -8.46 -2.36
CA LEU A 355 -11.15 -7.89 -3.63
C LEU A 355 -11.54 -8.97 -4.64
N ALA A 356 -10.74 -10.04 -4.76
CA ALA A 356 -11.06 -11.16 -5.63
C ALA A 356 -12.34 -11.89 -5.22
N TYR A 357 -12.55 -12.06 -3.92
CA TYR A 357 -13.77 -12.66 -3.39
C TYR A 357 -15.01 -11.82 -3.76
N GLU A 358 -14.95 -10.49 -3.62
CA GLU A 358 -16.03 -9.60 -4.01
C GLU A 358 -16.28 -9.65 -5.53
N THR A 359 -15.21 -9.61 -6.33
CA THR A 359 -15.32 -9.73 -7.80
C THR A 359 -16.00 -11.03 -8.23
N PHE A 360 -15.59 -12.16 -7.63
CA PHE A 360 -16.17 -13.47 -7.92
C PHE A 360 -17.67 -13.54 -7.59
N HIS A 361 -18.11 -12.78 -6.60
CA HIS A 361 -19.50 -12.66 -6.19
C HIS A 361 -20.24 -11.48 -6.86
N HIS A 362 -19.68 -10.87 -7.92
CA HIS A 362 -20.25 -9.75 -8.67
C HIS A 362 -20.61 -8.53 -7.77
N ARG A 363 -19.80 -8.25 -6.77
CA ARG A 363 -19.98 -7.12 -5.85
C ARG A 363 -18.95 -6.02 -6.07
N PRO A 364 -19.36 -4.73 -6.04
CA PRO A 364 -18.42 -3.61 -6.12
C PRO A 364 -17.42 -3.64 -4.95
N SER A 365 -16.16 -3.27 -5.26
CA SER A 365 -15.08 -3.31 -4.29
C SER A 365 -14.08 -2.14 -4.39
N ASN A 366 -14.38 -1.10 -5.18
CA ASN A 366 -13.72 0.19 -5.04
C ASN A 366 -14.44 1.07 -4.02
N LEU A 367 -13.79 2.14 -3.61
CA LEU A 367 -14.38 3.23 -2.82
C LEU A 367 -14.28 4.53 -3.62
N PRO A 368 -15.35 4.98 -4.29
CA PRO A 368 -15.37 6.24 -5.05
C PRO A 368 -14.88 7.44 -4.24
N SER A 369 -15.20 7.51 -2.95
CA SER A 369 -14.72 8.54 -2.02
C SER A 369 -13.20 8.56 -1.83
N ALA A 370 -12.50 7.45 -2.10
CA ALA A 370 -11.06 7.33 -2.01
C ALA A 370 -10.36 7.42 -3.36
N THR A 371 -10.96 6.85 -4.42
CA THR A 371 -10.33 6.79 -5.75
C THR A 371 -10.74 7.93 -6.67
N GLY A 372 -11.86 8.59 -6.38
CA GLY A 372 -12.44 9.64 -7.23
C GLY A 372 -13.29 9.10 -8.40
N ALA A 373 -13.57 7.79 -8.46
CA ALA A 373 -14.50 7.23 -9.42
C ALA A 373 -15.90 7.81 -9.24
N HIS A 374 -16.65 7.95 -10.32
CA HIS A 374 -18.03 8.50 -10.25
C HIS A 374 -19.07 7.46 -9.80
N ALA A 375 -18.70 6.17 -9.74
CA ALA A 375 -19.58 5.10 -9.30
C ALA A 375 -18.83 3.92 -8.68
N PRO A 376 -19.52 3.09 -7.85
CA PRO A 376 -18.97 1.79 -7.44
C PRO A 376 -18.73 0.87 -8.63
N ALA A 377 -17.64 0.08 -8.59
CA ALA A 377 -17.24 -0.82 -9.65
C ALA A 377 -16.93 -2.23 -9.10
N ILE A 378 -17.31 -3.24 -9.87
CA ILE A 378 -16.78 -4.59 -9.72
C ILE A 378 -15.36 -4.57 -10.28
N LEU A 379 -14.37 -4.77 -9.44
CA LEU A 379 -12.96 -4.69 -9.81
C LEU A 379 -12.45 -6.04 -10.33
N GLY A 380 -11.54 -5.97 -11.29
CA GLY A 380 -10.82 -7.15 -11.79
C GLY A 380 -11.54 -7.90 -12.92
N LYS A 381 -10.78 -8.82 -13.48
CA LYS A 381 -11.20 -9.74 -14.56
C LYS A 381 -10.95 -11.17 -14.12
N ILE A 382 -11.84 -12.09 -14.44
CA ILE A 382 -11.77 -13.50 -14.03
C ILE A 382 -11.17 -14.33 -15.17
N SER A 383 -10.07 -15.03 -14.87
CA SER A 383 -9.50 -16.09 -15.68
C SER A 383 -9.83 -17.44 -15.04
N TYR A 384 -10.67 -18.22 -15.68
CA TYR A 384 -11.11 -19.50 -15.13
C TYR A 384 -10.00 -20.55 -15.20
N ALA A 385 -9.95 -21.41 -14.17
CA ALA A 385 -9.12 -22.60 -14.23
C ALA A 385 -9.55 -23.52 -15.36
N PRO A 386 -8.64 -24.30 -15.95
CA PRO A 386 -8.99 -25.34 -16.93
C PRO A 386 -10.04 -26.29 -16.36
N PRO A 387 -10.94 -26.83 -17.18
CA PRO A 387 -11.85 -27.91 -16.77
C PRO A 387 -11.07 -29.07 -16.18
N ARG A 388 -11.61 -29.70 -15.14
CA ARG A 388 -11.03 -30.89 -14.49
C ARG A 388 -11.39 -32.14 -15.24
#